data_e43aea679f8e088a20be09b98ccfb972
#
_entry.id   e43aea679f8e088a20be09b98ccfb972
#
_cell.length_a   1.000
_cell.length_b   1.000
_cell.length_c   1.000
_cell.angle_alpha   90.00
_cell.angle_beta   90.00
_cell.angle_gamma   90.00
#
_symmetry.space_group_name_H-M   'P 1'
#
loop_
_entity.id
_entity.type
_entity.pdbx_description
1 polymer ?
#
loop_
_entity_poly.entity_id
_entity_poly.type
_entity_poly.pdbx_seq_one_letter_code
_entity_poly.pdbx_strand_id
1 'polypeptide(L)'
;IVPGPVIDVNLIADWCMSRFGEYEVKKITMDTYRYTLFKQAFEERGLTIEDKKNPNGIVRLIRKITSATGIIAPFIQAQFSQGMINYGLSAIMRWYTNNTCVTEDKYGNKTFGKIEPKLRKNDGFMAFDVAMFCKDELEVTYIYV
;
A
#
# COMPACT_ATOMS: atom_id res chain seq x y z
N ILE A 1 8.08 -13.04 1.17
CA ILE A 1 7.64 -13.92 0.07
C ILE A 1 7.29 -15.26 0.69
N VAL A 2 6.04 -15.68 0.56
CA VAL A 2 5.58 -17.00 1.01
C VAL A 2 5.62 -17.93 -0.21
N PRO A 3 6.43 -18.98 -0.20
CA PRO A 3 6.47 -19.93 -1.30
C PRO A 3 5.22 -20.82 -1.27
N GLY A 4 4.62 -21.04 -2.43
CA GLY A 4 3.47 -21.94 -2.56
C GLY A 4 2.66 -21.68 -3.83
N PRO A 5 1.92 -22.67 -4.31
CA PRO A 5 1.11 -22.55 -5.52
C PRO A 5 -0.19 -21.75 -5.28
N VAL A 6 -0.60 -21.57 -4.03
CA VAL A 6 -1.83 -20.89 -3.62
C VAL A 6 -1.52 -19.88 -2.53
N ILE A 7 -2.14 -18.71 -2.61
CA ILE A 7 -2.06 -17.70 -1.56
C ILE A 7 -2.96 -18.13 -0.40
N ASP A 8 -2.36 -18.40 0.76
CA ASP A 8 -3.10 -18.61 2.00
C ASP A 8 -3.47 -17.27 2.62
N VAL A 9 -4.76 -16.92 2.54
CA VAL A 9 -5.28 -15.63 3.06
C VAL A 9 -5.21 -15.57 4.59
N ASN A 10 -5.30 -16.70 5.28
CA ASN A 10 -5.17 -16.75 6.74
C ASN A 10 -3.75 -16.38 7.17
N LEU A 11 -2.75 -16.90 6.46
CA LEU A 11 -1.35 -16.58 6.74
C LEU A 11 -1.05 -15.09 6.55
N ILE A 12 -1.68 -14.46 5.55
CA ILE A 12 -1.57 -13.02 5.33
C ILE A 12 -2.26 -12.25 6.46
N ALA A 13 -3.46 -12.66 6.88
CA ALA A 13 -4.18 -12.02 7.97
C ALA A 13 -3.41 -12.15 9.30
N ASP A 14 -2.84 -13.31 9.59
CA ASP A 14 -1.99 -13.54 10.76
C ASP A 14 -0.72 -12.69 10.73
N TRP A 15 -0.11 -12.55 9.55
CA TRP A 15 1.02 -11.65 9.37
C TRP A 15 0.64 -10.19 9.63
N CYS A 16 -0.52 -9.72 9.14
CA CYS A 16 -1.01 -8.40 9.47
C CYS A 16 -1.18 -8.21 10.98
N MET A 17 -1.81 -9.19 11.66
CA MET A 17 -1.99 -9.15 13.11
C MET A 17 -0.66 -9.08 13.86
N SER A 18 0.35 -9.83 13.42
CA SER A 18 1.67 -9.80 14.08
C SER A 18 2.31 -8.40 14.06
N ARG A 19 1.99 -7.59 13.04
CA ARG A 19 2.53 -6.21 12.96
C ARG A 19 2.00 -5.28 14.03
N PHE A 20 0.80 -5.51 14.57
CA PHE A 20 0.26 -4.71 15.69
C PHE A 20 1.06 -4.88 16.99
N GLY A 21 1.78 -5.98 17.13
CA GLY A 21 2.71 -6.18 18.26
C GLY A 21 4.05 -5.46 18.11
N GLU A 22 4.40 -5.06 16.89
CA GLU A 22 5.69 -4.44 16.58
C GLU A 22 5.57 -2.93 16.28
N TYR A 23 4.42 -2.52 15.73
CA TYR A 23 4.18 -1.16 15.25
C TYR A 23 2.80 -0.66 15.67
N GLU A 24 2.66 0.65 15.82
CA GLU A 24 1.36 1.30 15.92
C GLU A 24 0.72 1.38 14.51
N VAL A 25 0.05 0.31 14.10
CA VAL A 25 -0.59 0.24 12.78
C VAL A 25 -1.84 1.11 12.76
N LYS A 26 -1.84 2.20 12.02
CA LYS A 26 -2.99 3.11 11.90
C LYS A 26 -4.02 2.62 10.90
N LYS A 27 -3.59 2.12 9.74
CA LYS A 27 -4.48 1.59 8.68
C LYS A 27 -3.81 0.47 7.90
N ILE A 28 -4.64 -0.41 7.37
CA ILE A 28 -4.27 -1.40 6.35
C ILE A 28 -4.99 -0.99 5.06
N THR A 29 -4.26 -0.64 4.03
CA THR A 29 -4.84 -0.28 2.74
C THR A 29 -4.83 -1.45 1.77
N MET A 30 -5.92 -1.66 1.07
CA MET A 30 -6.06 -2.73 0.09
C MET A 30 -6.79 -2.25 -1.16
N ASP A 31 -6.47 -2.89 -2.30
CA ASP A 31 -7.32 -2.81 -3.49
C ASP A 31 -8.66 -3.52 -3.24
N THR A 32 -9.74 -2.93 -3.72
CA THR A 32 -11.05 -3.57 -3.70
C THR A 32 -11.10 -4.87 -4.52
N TYR A 33 -10.22 -4.99 -5.50
CA TYR A 33 -10.13 -6.18 -6.32
C TYR A 33 -9.69 -7.38 -5.46
N ARG A 34 -10.54 -8.40 -5.40
CA ARG A 34 -10.34 -9.61 -4.59
C ARG A 34 -10.43 -9.43 -3.07
N TYR A 35 -10.81 -8.26 -2.54
CA TYR A 35 -11.02 -8.13 -1.09
C TYR A 35 -11.95 -9.22 -0.53
N THR A 36 -12.95 -9.66 -1.31
CA THR A 36 -13.87 -10.72 -0.91
C THR A 36 -13.17 -12.02 -0.51
N LEU A 37 -11.98 -12.30 -1.07
CA LEU A 37 -11.17 -13.46 -0.69
C LEU A 37 -10.55 -13.34 0.71
N PHE A 38 -10.30 -12.10 1.14
CA PHE A 38 -9.68 -11.81 2.43
C PHE A 38 -10.69 -11.50 3.52
N LYS A 39 -11.92 -11.17 3.13
CA LYS A 39 -12.93 -10.61 4.03
C LYS A 39 -13.12 -11.46 5.28
N GLN A 40 -13.42 -12.74 5.12
CA GLN A 40 -13.67 -13.64 6.24
C GLN A 40 -12.45 -13.75 7.16
N ALA A 41 -11.26 -14.01 6.58
CA ALA A 41 -10.02 -14.16 7.35
C ALA A 41 -9.66 -12.90 8.14
N PHE A 42 -9.99 -11.70 7.60
CA PHE A 42 -9.75 -10.43 8.27
C PHE A 42 -10.79 -10.17 9.37
N GLU A 43 -12.08 -10.40 9.08
CA GLU A 43 -13.16 -10.20 10.06
C GLU A 43 -13.02 -11.13 11.28
N GLU A 44 -12.62 -12.38 11.08
CA GLU A 44 -12.33 -13.34 12.16
C GLU A 44 -11.22 -12.86 13.11
N ARG A 45 -10.35 -11.97 12.66
CA ARG A 45 -9.26 -11.37 13.42
C ARG A 45 -9.54 -9.94 13.87
N GLY A 46 -10.78 -9.45 13.69
CA GLY A 46 -11.16 -8.09 14.04
C GLY A 46 -10.65 -7.00 13.10
N LEU A 47 -10.06 -7.36 11.96
CA LEU A 47 -9.61 -6.41 10.92
C LEU A 47 -10.80 -5.99 10.06
N THR A 48 -11.59 -5.07 10.56
CA THR A 48 -12.85 -4.64 9.92
C THR A 48 -12.64 -3.51 8.91
N ILE A 49 -13.52 -3.46 7.90
CA ILE A 49 -13.49 -2.40 6.89
C ILE A 49 -13.92 -1.07 7.49
N GLU A 50 -13.23 0.00 7.05
CA GLU A 50 -13.67 1.37 7.22
C GLU A 50 -14.78 1.68 6.22
N ASP A 51 -15.97 1.97 6.70
CA ASP A 51 -17.11 2.39 5.91
C ASP A 51 -18.02 3.35 6.70
N LYS A 52 -19.17 3.72 6.12
CA LYS A 52 -20.15 4.63 6.81
C LYS A 52 -20.70 4.06 8.10
N LYS A 53 -20.77 2.74 8.26
CA LYS A 53 -21.27 2.06 9.45
C LYS A 53 -20.17 1.82 10.48
N ASN A 54 -18.93 1.70 10.01
CA ASN A 54 -17.74 1.48 10.82
C ASN A 54 -16.62 2.45 10.41
N PRO A 55 -16.71 3.74 10.78
CA PRO A 55 -15.72 4.75 10.41
C PRO A 55 -14.33 4.51 11.04
N ASN A 56 -14.28 3.71 12.10
CA ASN A 56 -13.03 3.34 12.78
C ASN A 56 -12.44 2.02 12.29
N GLY A 57 -12.97 1.45 11.20
CA GLY A 57 -12.40 0.24 10.61
C GLY A 57 -10.94 0.42 10.24
N ILE A 58 -10.14 -0.61 10.51
CA ILE A 58 -8.69 -0.57 10.27
C ILE A 58 -8.34 -0.78 8.79
N VAL A 59 -9.23 -1.42 8.02
CA VAL A 59 -8.99 -1.75 6.60
C VAL A 59 -9.66 -0.72 5.71
N ARG A 60 -8.86 0.06 4.99
CA ARG A 60 -9.32 1.03 3.99
C ARG A 60 -9.21 0.46 2.59
N LEU A 61 -10.34 0.37 1.89
CA LEU A 61 -10.38 -0.13 0.52
C LEU A 61 -10.21 1.01 -0.49
N ILE A 62 -9.17 0.92 -1.30
CA ILE A 62 -8.90 1.87 -2.38
C ILE A 62 -9.56 1.36 -3.66
N ARG A 63 -10.55 2.11 -4.14
CA ARG A 63 -11.26 1.81 -5.39
C ARG A 63 -10.57 2.45 -6.58
N LYS A 64 -10.54 1.74 -7.70
CA LYS A 64 -9.97 2.24 -8.96
C LYS A 64 -8.55 2.76 -8.77
N ILE A 65 -7.65 1.90 -8.31
CA ILE A 65 -6.25 2.24 -8.01
C ILE A 65 -5.63 3.15 -9.08
N THR A 66 -5.83 2.86 -10.36
CA THR A 66 -5.24 3.67 -11.44
C THR A 66 -5.63 5.15 -11.36
N SER A 67 -6.90 5.47 -11.07
CA SER A 67 -7.34 6.86 -10.90
C SER A 67 -6.88 7.44 -9.55
N ALA A 68 -6.86 6.62 -8.51
CA ALA A 68 -6.42 7.02 -7.19
C ALA A 68 -4.92 7.32 -7.19
N THR A 69 -4.09 6.47 -7.80
CA THR A 69 -2.63 6.69 -7.89
C THR A 69 -2.30 8.00 -8.58
N GLY A 70 -3.10 8.44 -9.56
CA GLY A 70 -2.94 9.74 -10.22
C GLY A 70 -3.04 10.92 -9.25
N ILE A 71 -3.78 10.79 -8.15
CA ILE A 71 -3.90 11.83 -7.12
C ILE A 71 -2.65 11.89 -6.25
N ILE A 72 -2.11 10.75 -5.86
CA ILE A 72 -0.99 10.66 -4.92
C ILE A 72 0.39 10.66 -5.60
N ALA A 73 0.46 10.31 -6.88
CA ALA A 73 1.73 10.17 -7.61
C ALA A 73 2.60 11.43 -7.59
N PRO A 74 2.07 12.66 -7.80
CA PRO A 74 2.89 13.88 -7.71
C PRO A 74 3.51 14.08 -6.32
N PHE A 75 2.77 13.75 -5.27
CA PHE A 75 3.28 13.81 -3.90
C PHE A 75 4.42 12.81 -3.70
N ILE A 76 4.24 11.55 -4.09
CA ILE A 76 5.27 10.50 -3.97
C ILE A 76 6.52 10.89 -4.75
N GLN A 77 6.37 11.42 -5.97
CA GLN A 77 7.51 11.91 -6.76
C GLN A 77 8.29 13.02 -6.04
N ALA A 78 7.57 13.98 -5.45
CA ALA A 78 8.21 15.04 -4.67
C ALA A 78 8.96 14.47 -3.46
N GLN A 79 8.39 13.50 -2.75
CA GLN A 79 9.07 12.85 -1.62
C GLN A 79 10.36 12.13 -2.04
N PHE A 80 10.36 11.42 -3.18
CA PHE A 80 11.59 10.84 -3.72
C PHE A 80 12.63 11.89 -4.08
N SER A 81 12.21 12.95 -4.77
CA SER A 81 13.12 14.05 -5.17
C SER A 81 13.76 14.77 -3.99
N GLN A 82 13.07 14.81 -2.86
CA GLN A 82 13.54 15.43 -1.61
C GLN A 82 14.30 14.44 -0.71
N GLY A 83 14.45 13.17 -1.12
CA GLY A 83 15.10 12.15 -0.31
C GLY A 83 14.33 11.73 0.94
N MET A 84 13.04 12.04 1.02
CA MET A 84 12.19 11.75 2.19
C MET A 84 11.74 10.28 2.29
N ILE A 85 11.91 9.50 1.21
CA ILE A 85 11.57 8.08 1.21
C ILE A 85 12.84 7.27 1.40
N ASN A 86 12.90 6.53 2.50
CA ASN A 86 14.02 5.67 2.84
C ASN A 86 13.54 4.25 3.14
N TYR A 87 13.92 3.30 2.32
CA TYR A 87 13.60 1.88 2.51
C TYR A 87 14.60 1.14 3.41
N GLY A 88 15.54 1.85 4.04
CA GLY A 88 16.60 1.25 4.83
C GLY A 88 17.40 0.22 4.00
N LEU A 89 17.59 -0.98 4.55
CA LEU A 89 18.32 -2.06 3.89
C LEU A 89 17.46 -2.94 2.97
N SER A 90 16.18 -2.57 2.73
CA SER A 90 15.28 -3.38 1.92
C SER A 90 15.66 -3.38 0.44
N ALA A 91 16.46 -4.36 0.02
CA ALA A 91 16.82 -4.56 -1.38
C ALA A 91 15.60 -4.83 -2.27
N ILE A 92 14.61 -5.55 -1.74
CA ILE A 92 13.39 -5.89 -2.49
C ILE A 92 12.55 -4.63 -2.79
N MET A 93 12.43 -3.68 -1.87
CA MET A 93 11.70 -2.43 -2.13
C MET A 93 12.43 -1.56 -3.16
N ARG A 94 13.76 -1.47 -3.09
CA ARG A 94 14.56 -0.81 -4.14
C ARG A 94 14.38 -1.45 -5.50
N TRP A 95 14.34 -2.79 -5.54
CA TRP A 95 14.11 -3.52 -6.80
C TRP A 95 12.72 -3.21 -7.38
N TYR A 96 11.65 -3.22 -6.58
CA TYR A 96 10.31 -2.84 -7.04
C TYR A 96 10.25 -1.39 -7.54
N THR A 97 10.90 -0.46 -6.84
CA THR A 97 10.97 0.95 -7.23
C THR A 97 11.68 1.12 -8.57
N ASN A 98 12.82 0.44 -8.76
CA ASN A 98 13.58 0.48 -10.01
C ASN A 98 12.84 -0.17 -11.20
N ASN A 99 11.81 -0.96 -10.95
CA ASN A 99 10.94 -1.54 -11.97
C ASN A 99 9.72 -0.67 -12.28
N THR A 100 9.58 0.46 -11.60
CA THR A 100 8.44 1.36 -11.73
C THR A 100 8.84 2.59 -12.55
N CYS A 101 7.96 3.02 -13.44
CA CYS A 101 8.08 4.28 -14.15
C CYS A 101 6.86 5.16 -13.89
N VAL A 102 7.02 6.46 -14.11
CA VAL A 102 5.90 7.38 -14.20
C VAL A 102 5.36 7.31 -15.62
N THR A 103 4.06 7.15 -15.72
CA THR A 103 3.32 7.24 -16.97
C THR A 103 2.38 8.44 -16.91
N GLU A 104 2.09 9.03 -18.04
CA GLU A 104 1.19 10.15 -18.16
C GLU A 104 0.07 9.80 -19.13
N ASP A 105 -1.16 10.09 -18.77
CA ASP A 105 -2.29 9.90 -19.66
C ASP A 105 -2.47 11.10 -20.62
N LYS A 106 -3.39 10.98 -21.56
CA LYS A 106 -3.67 12.03 -22.54
C LYS A 106 -4.17 13.38 -21.96
N TYR A 107 -4.48 13.40 -20.67
CA TYR A 107 -4.93 14.59 -19.94
C TYR A 107 -3.84 15.17 -19.03
N GLY A 108 -2.63 14.60 -19.06
CA GLY A 108 -1.53 15.04 -18.22
C GLY A 108 -1.54 14.44 -16.80
N ASN A 109 -2.45 13.50 -16.50
CA ASN A 109 -2.46 12.86 -15.19
C ASN A 109 -1.32 11.84 -15.09
N LYS A 110 -0.52 12.00 -14.05
CA LYS A 110 0.62 11.12 -13.79
C LYS A 110 0.18 9.93 -12.93
N THR A 111 0.67 8.76 -13.27
CA THR A 111 0.45 7.53 -12.51
C THR A 111 1.71 6.67 -12.58
N PHE A 112 1.73 5.56 -11.83
CA PHE A 112 2.84 4.63 -11.85
C PHE A 112 2.54 3.40 -12.68
N GLY A 113 3.52 2.98 -13.47
CA GLY A 113 3.46 1.81 -14.31
C GLY A 113 4.70 0.94 -14.19
N LYS A 114 4.71 -0.17 -14.90
CA LYS A 114 5.87 -1.07 -15.00
C LYS A 114 6.74 -0.64 -16.18
N ILE A 115 8.05 -0.57 -15.98
CA ILE A 115 9.00 -0.31 -17.07
C ILE A 115 8.85 -1.37 -18.17
N GLU A 116 8.75 -2.64 -17.76
CA GLU A 116 8.53 -3.77 -18.67
C GLU A 116 7.36 -4.63 -18.14
N PRO A 117 6.13 -4.43 -18.63
CA PRO A 117 4.93 -5.05 -18.05
C PRO A 117 4.97 -6.57 -17.97
N LYS A 118 5.63 -7.24 -18.91
CA LYS A 118 5.70 -8.72 -18.97
C LYS A 118 6.81 -9.31 -18.09
N LEU A 119 7.92 -8.60 -17.94
CA LEU A 119 9.15 -9.13 -17.35
C LEU A 119 9.39 -8.64 -15.92
N ARG A 120 8.99 -7.40 -15.62
CA ARG A 120 9.33 -6.74 -14.35
C ARG A 120 8.12 -6.55 -13.48
N LYS A 121 8.26 -6.93 -12.22
CA LYS A 121 7.23 -6.77 -11.19
C LYS A 121 7.48 -5.49 -10.39
N ASN A 122 6.42 -4.77 -10.06
CA ASN A 122 6.47 -3.61 -9.17
C ASN A 122 5.40 -3.65 -8.07
N ASP A 123 4.91 -4.85 -7.75
CA ASP A 123 3.78 -5.04 -6.86
C ASP A 123 4.05 -4.46 -5.46
N GLY A 124 5.29 -4.55 -4.95
CA GLY A 124 5.67 -3.92 -3.69
C GLY A 124 5.65 -2.39 -3.75
N PHE A 125 6.05 -1.79 -4.89
CA PHE A 125 5.91 -0.35 -5.06
C PHE A 125 4.44 0.08 -5.12
N MET A 126 3.59 -0.67 -5.81
CA MET A 126 2.15 -0.39 -5.84
C MET A 126 1.50 -0.56 -4.46
N ALA A 127 1.96 -1.51 -3.65
CA ALA A 127 1.51 -1.63 -2.26
C ALA A 127 1.93 -0.40 -1.42
N PHE A 128 3.15 0.10 -1.59
CA PHE A 128 3.61 1.35 -0.98
C PHE A 128 2.78 2.55 -1.45
N ASP A 129 2.52 2.68 -2.76
CA ASP A 129 1.69 3.73 -3.35
C ASP A 129 0.28 3.74 -2.72
N VAL A 130 -0.35 2.56 -2.61
CA VAL A 130 -1.66 2.42 -1.96
C VAL A 130 -1.60 2.76 -0.46
N ALA A 131 -0.52 2.43 0.24
CA ALA A 131 -0.34 2.78 1.65
C ALA A 131 -0.26 4.30 1.86
N MET A 132 0.31 5.04 0.91
CA MET A 132 0.44 6.49 0.98
C MET A 132 -0.90 7.25 0.98
N PHE A 133 -2.01 6.60 0.63
CA PHE A 133 -3.35 7.17 0.80
C PHE A 133 -3.76 7.39 2.26
N CYS A 134 -3.06 6.76 3.17
CA CYS A 134 -3.31 6.89 4.61
C CYS A 134 -2.21 7.68 5.33
N LYS A 135 -1.37 8.41 4.60
CA LYS A 135 -0.27 9.20 5.19
C LYS A 135 -0.75 10.21 6.24
N ASP A 136 -1.95 10.75 6.07
CA ASP A 136 -2.54 11.74 6.97
C ASP A 136 -3.05 11.11 8.30
N GLU A 137 -3.12 9.79 8.38
CA GLU A 137 -3.40 9.04 9.61
C GLU A 137 -2.15 8.94 10.53
N LEU A 138 -0.99 9.28 10.00
CA LEU A 138 0.25 9.28 10.76
C LEU A 138 0.38 10.62 11.49
N GLU A 139 0.18 10.62 12.80
CA GLU A 139 0.49 11.77 13.64
C GLU A 139 2.01 11.94 13.74
N VAL A 140 2.52 13.04 13.25
CA VAL A 140 3.92 13.41 13.45
C VAL A 140 4.01 14.16 14.76
N THR A 141 4.37 13.47 15.83
CA THR A 141 4.67 14.11 17.11
C THR A 141 6.08 14.69 17.03
N TYR A 142 6.19 16.01 16.87
CA TYR A 142 7.47 16.70 17.03
C TYR A 142 7.76 16.84 18.52
N ILE A 143 8.75 16.09 19.01
CA ILE A 143 9.32 16.33 20.33
C ILE A 143 10.39 17.39 20.14
N TYR A 144 10.11 18.63 20.54
CA TYR A 144 11.15 19.66 20.66
C TYR A 144 11.93 19.36 21.95
N VAL A 145 13.21 19.02 21.79
CA VAL A 145 14.16 18.86 22.88
C VAL A 145 14.91 20.17 23.07
#